data_8724ecc5ba7103682a921cbaa8a48b3e
#
_entry.id   8724ecc5ba7103682a921cbaa8a48b3e
#
_cell.length_a   1.000
_cell.length_b   1.000
_cell.length_c   1.000
_cell.angle_alpha   90.00
_cell.angle_beta   90.00
_cell.angle_gamma   90.00
#
_symmetry.space_group_name_H-M   'P 1'
#
loop_
_entity.id
_entity.type
_entity.pdbx_description
1 polymer ?
#
loop_
_entity_poly.entity_id
_entity_poly.type
_entity_poly.pdbx_seq_one_letter_code
_entity_poly.pdbx_strand_id
1 'polypeptide(L)' 'MGDTMKPLKEKVSITLDTPILEKLRHLAEQDDRPLSSYINLVLREHLEKLENK' A
#
# COMPACT_ATOMS: atom_id res chain seq x y z
N MET A 1 11.46 21.41 0.24
CA MET A 1 11.03 21.23 0.20
C MET A 1 10.12 20.99 0.22
N GLY A 2 9.89 20.77 0.42
CA GLY A 2 9.18 20.67 0.42
C GLY A 2 8.33 20.23 0.43
N ASP A 3 8.12 20.14 0.08
CA ASP A 3 7.36 19.82 0.14
C ASP A 3 6.79 19.08 0.26
N THR A 4 7.04 18.94 -0.09
CA THR A 4 6.72 18.22 0.03
C THR A 4 5.94 17.68 0.59
N MET A 5 5.59 17.95 0.78
CA MET A 5 4.86 17.70 1.41
C MET A 5 3.95 16.79 1.24
N LYS A 6 2.95 16.86 0.92
CA LYS A 6 2.12 15.84 0.82
C LYS A 6 2.31 15.14 -0.43
N PRO A 7 2.52 13.83 -0.46
CA PRO A 7 2.68 13.11 -1.69
C PRO A 7 1.39 13.15 -2.46
N LEU A 8 1.48 13.39 -3.72
CA LEU A 8 0.35 13.28 -4.60
C LEU A 8 0.06 11.82 -4.84
N LYS A 9 -1.20 11.47 -4.78
CA LYS A 9 -1.59 10.08 -5.03
C LYS A 9 -2.11 9.97 -6.44
N GLU A 10 -1.64 8.96 -7.12
CA GLU A 10 -2.07 8.71 -8.49
C GLU A 10 -2.83 7.41 -8.55
N LYS A 11 -3.82 7.36 -9.41
CA LYS A 11 -4.56 6.14 -9.59
C LYS A 11 -3.85 5.24 -10.56
N VAL A 12 -3.68 4.00 -10.19
CA VAL A 12 -3.11 3.01 -11.08
C VAL A 12 -3.99 1.78 -11.04
N SER A 13 -3.99 1.05 -12.12
CA SER A 13 -4.71 -0.23 -12.20
C SER A 13 -3.70 -1.35 -12.26
N ILE A 14 -3.82 -2.30 -11.38
CA ILE A 14 -2.94 -3.45 -11.39
C ILE A 14 -3.78 -4.70 -11.28
N THR A 15 -3.18 -5.80 -11.70
CA THR A 15 -3.80 -7.11 -11.61
C THR A 15 -3.15 -7.87 -10.48
N LEU A 16 -3.94 -8.43 -9.60
CA LEU A 16 -3.42 -9.20 -8.49
C LEU A 16 -3.98 -10.61 -8.54
N ASP A 17 -3.20 -11.55 -8.06
CA ASP A 17 -3.70 -12.91 -7.89
C ASP A 17 -4.84 -12.90 -6.90
N THR A 18 -5.88 -13.66 -7.20
CA THR A 18 -7.06 -13.69 -6.35
C THR A 18 -6.74 -14.04 -4.90
N PRO A 19 -5.94 -15.08 -4.63
CA PRO A 19 -5.64 -15.38 -3.23
C PRO A 19 -4.91 -14.25 -2.51
N ILE A 20 -4.05 -13.53 -3.24
CA ILE A 20 -3.34 -12.43 -2.65
C ILE A 20 -4.30 -11.29 -2.32
N LEU A 21 -5.18 -11.01 -3.26
CA LEU A 21 -6.15 -9.94 -3.06
C LEU A 21 -7.04 -10.22 -1.86
N GLU A 22 -7.49 -11.47 -1.73
CA GLU A 22 -8.36 -11.82 -0.63
C GLU A 22 -7.67 -11.72 0.72
N LYS A 23 -6.41 -12.12 0.77
CA LYS A 23 -5.65 -11.97 2.00
C LYS A 23 -5.46 -10.52 2.37
N LEU A 24 -5.15 -9.70 1.38
CA LEU A 24 -4.98 -8.28 1.65
C LEU A 24 -6.27 -7.65 2.14
N ARG A 25 -7.38 -8.06 1.54
CA ARG A 25 -8.68 -7.54 1.94
C ARG A 25 -8.97 -7.88 3.39
N HIS A 26 -8.70 -9.11 3.76
CA HIS A 26 -8.91 -9.56 5.11
C HIS A 26 -8.04 -8.79 6.12
N LEU A 27 -6.77 -8.63 5.77
CA LEU A 27 -5.85 -7.91 6.64
C LEU A 27 -6.20 -6.43 6.75
N ALA A 28 -6.67 -5.84 5.66
CA ALA A 28 -7.09 -4.46 5.70
C ALA A 28 -8.27 -4.29 6.64
N GLU A 29 -9.19 -5.22 6.63
CA GLU A 29 -10.33 -5.17 7.53
C GLU A 29 -9.90 -5.28 8.97
N GLN A 30 -8.97 -6.16 9.25
CA GLN A 30 -8.48 -6.32 10.61
C GLN A 30 -7.81 -5.06 11.12
N ASP A 31 -7.23 -4.30 10.22
CA ASP A 31 -6.53 -3.08 10.56
C ASP A 31 -7.43 -1.86 10.45
N ASP A 32 -8.70 -2.09 10.11
CA ASP A 32 -9.67 -1.01 9.99
C ASP A 32 -9.27 0.01 8.95
N ARG A 33 -8.69 -0.45 7.86
CA ARG A 33 -8.25 0.42 6.79
C ARG A 33 -8.92 0.06 5.49
N PRO A 34 -9.15 1.03 4.61
CA PRO A 34 -9.56 0.70 3.26
C PRO A 34 -8.47 -0.12 2.59
N LEU A 35 -8.88 -0.96 1.65
CA LEU A 35 -7.94 -1.84 0.96
C LEU A 35 -6.82 -1.06 0.29
N SER A 36 -7.15 0.02 -0.39
CA SER A 36 -6.12 0.79 -1.09
C SER A 36 -5.09 1.38 -0.12
N SER A 37 -5.55 1.84 1.03
CA SER A 37 -4.63 2.36 2.04
C SER A 37 -3.71 1.27 2.58
N TYR A 38 -4.27 0.09 2.79
CA TYR A 38 -3.47 -1.00 3.30
C TYR A 38 -2.40 -1.41 2.30
N ILE A 39 -2.78 -1.50 1.02
CA ILE A 39 -1.83 -1.85 -0.01
C ILE A 39 -0.72 -0.81 -0.09
N ASN A 40 -1.10 0.46 -0.01
CA ASN A 40 -0.11 1.52 -0.06
C ASN A 40 0.87 1.41 1.09
N LEU A 41 0.37 1.08 2.27
CA LEU A 41 1.23 0.91 3.44
C LEU A 41 2.21 -0.23 3.24
N VAL A 42 1.73 -1.36 2.75
CA VAL A 42 2.57 -2.52 2.54
C VAL A 42 3.68 -2.20 1.54
N LEU A 43 3.33 -1.54 0.46
CA LEU A 43 4.32 -1.20 -0.55
C LEU A 43 5.34 -0.21 -0.01
N ARG A 44 4.90 0.75 0.78
CA ARG A 44 5.82 1.71 1.38
C ARG A 44 6.81 1.01 2.28
N GLU A 45 6.33 0.10 3.11
CA GLU A 45 7.20 -0.63 4.02
C GLU A 45 8.19 -1.48 3.27
N HIS A 46 7.75 -2.08 2.19
CA HIS A 46 8.64 -2.89 1.39
C HIS A 46 9.77 -2.06 0.80
N LEU A 47 9.43 -0.89 0.28
CA LEU A 47 10.42 -0.01 -0.30
C LEU A 47 11.40 0.51 0.73
N GLU A 48 10.90 0.82 1.92
CA GLU A 48 11.76 1.29 2.99
C GLU A 48 12.77 0.22 3.39
N LYS A 49 12.32 -1.02 3.40
CA LYS A 49 13.22 -2.11 3.70
C LYS A 49 14.34 -2.22 2.70
N LEU A 50 14.02 -2.04 1.44
CA LEU A 50 15.04 -2.10 0.40
C LEU A 50 16.03 -0.97 0.52
N GLU A 51 15.57 0.20 0.87
CA GLU A 51 16.43 1.36 0.95
C GLU A 51 17.28 1.37 2.19
N ASN A 52 16.84 0.66 3.19
CA ASN A 52 17.52 0.66 4.45
C ASN A 52 18.52 -0.44 4.60
N LYS A 53 19.15 -0.84 3.57
CA LYS A 53 20.07 -1.92 3.63
C LYS A 53 21.41 -1.60 4.19
#